data_919de29c7df02048b5a6e27df8f4a769
#
_entry.id   919de29c7df02048b5a6e27df8f4a769
#
_cell.length_a   1.000
_cell.length_b   1.000
_cell.length_c   1.000
_cell.angle_alpha   90.00
_cell.angle_beta   90.00
_cell.angle_gamma   90.00
#
_symmetry.space_group_name_H-M   'P 1'
#
loop_
_entity.id
_entity.type
_entity.pdbx_description
1 polymer ?
#
loop_
_entity_poly.entity_id
_entity_poly.type
_entity_poly.pdbx_seq_one_letter_code
_entity_poly.pdbx_strand_id
1 'polypeptide(L)'
;MLIDTHTHVNDQAYADDYEKVIRDAKQTGVEKMLVVGFDRPTILRAMELVEKFEGLYAVIGWHPVDAVDCTSKDLKWIEALSMHEKVVAIGEIGLDYHWDKSPKEVQQKLLRTQIQ
;
A
#
# COMPACT_ATOMS: atom_id res chain seq x y z
N MET A 1 -14.67 11.45 15.17
CA MET A 1 -14.19 10.50 14.14
C MET A 1 -12.81 10.93 13.66
N LEU A 2 -11.86 10.01 13.67
CA LEU A 2 -10.54 10.20 13.07
C LEU A 2 -10.38 9.21 11.91
N ILE A 3 -9.66 9.65 10.89
CA ILE A 3 -9.29 8.80 9.74
C ILE A 3 -7.77 8.84 9.62
N ASP A 4 -7.13 7.68 9.74
CA ASP A 4 -5.71 7.55 9.44
C ASP A 4 -5.55 7.29 7.94
N THR A 5 -5.04 8.28 7.22
CA THR A 5 -4.94 8.24 5.75
C THR A 5 -3.67 7.55 5.24
N HIS A 6 -2.76 7.13 6.12
CA HIS A 6 -1.52 6.46 5.71
C HIS A 6 -0.96 5.62 6.85
N THR A 7 -1.31 4.33 6.88
CA THR A 7 -0.76 3.41 7.89
C THR A 7 -0.10 2.21 7.24
N HIS A 8 0.92 1.69 7.91
CA HIS A 8 1.65 0.49 7.53
C HIS A 8 1.42 -0.67 8.52
N VAL A 9 0.20 -0.81 9.02
CA VAL A 9 -0.16 -1.93 9.92
C VAL A 9 -0.02 -3.31 9.23
N ASN A 10 0.10 -3.32 7.92
CA ASN A 10 0.46 -4.48 7.09
C ASN A 10 1.95 -4.80 7.06
N ASP A 11 2.80 -4.00 7.70
CA ASP A 11 4.22 -4.26 7.80
C ASP A 11 4.51 -5.50 8.64
N GLN A 12 5.61 -6.20 8.31
CA GLN A 12 6.07 -7.39 9.03
C GLN A 12 6.30 -7.13 10.51
N ALA A 13 6.64 -5.90 10.90
CA ALA A 13 6.80 -5.51 12.29
C ALA A 13 5.55 -5.73 13.14
N TYR A 14 4.36 -5.73 12.52
CA TYR A 14 3.07 -5.94 13.19
C TYR A 14 2.50 -7.36 13.00
N ALA A 15 3.28 -8.29 12.45
CA ALA A 15 2.77 -9.63 12.11
C ALA A 15 2.13 -10.36 13.29
N ASP A 16 2.64 -10.16 14.51
CA ASP A 16 2.18 -10.86 15.71
C ASP A 16 1.06 -10.11 16.47
N ASP A 17 0.88 -8.81 16.26
CA ASP A 17 -0.01 -7.98 17.06
C ASP A 17 -0.91 -7.01 16.27
N TYR A 18 -0.96 -7.12 14.95
CA TYR A 18 -1.75 -6.22 14.08
C TYR A 18 -3.23 -6.14 14.48
N GLU A 19 -3.83 -7.24 14.95
CA GLU A 19 -5.23 -7.25 15.39
C GLU A 19 -5.42 -6.37 16.63
N LYS A 20 -4.47 -6.42 17.56
CA LYS A 20 -4.48 -5.57 18.76
C LYS A 20 -4.30 -4.10 18.37
N VAL A 21 -3.34 -3.81 17.50
CA VAL A 21 -3.07 -2.44 17.03
C VAL A 21 -4.30 -1.83 16.37
N ILE A 22 -4.97 -2.56 15.48
CA ILE A 22 -6.20 -2.10 14.80
C ILE A 22 -7.32 -1.86 15.82
N ARG A 23 -7.52 -2.79 16.76
CA ARG A 23 -8.55 -2.66 17.77
C ARG A 23 -8.29 -1.46 18.69
N ASP A 24 -7.07 -1.29 19.15
CA ASP A 24 -6.69 -0.19 20.04
C ASP A 24 -6.88 1.17 19.34
N ALA A 25 -6.49 1.28 18.06
CA ALA A 25 -6.74 2.47 17.25
C ALA A 25 -8.23 2.80 17.15
N LYS A 26 -9.08 1.81 16.90
CA LYS A 26 -10.53 1.99 16.85
C LYS A 26 -11.10 2.45 18.19
N GLN A 27 -10.62 1.89 19.29
CA GLN A 27 -11.06 2.29 20.64
C GLN A 27 -10.68 3.74 20.99
N THR A 28 -9.63 4.27 20.38
CA THR A 28 -9.22 5.67 20.56
C THR A 28 -9.85 6.63 19.56
N GLY A 29 -10.79 6.16 18.73
CA GLY A 29 -11.57 6.99 17.83
C GLY A 29 -11.07 7.03 16.37
N VAL A 30 -10.10 6.20 16.01
CA VAL A 30 -9.71 6.01 14.60
C VAL A 30 -10.68 5.03 13.95
N GLU A 31 -11.65 5.55 13.22
CA GLU A 31 -12.74 4.75 12.66
C GLU A 31 -12.39 4.15 11.29
N LYS A 32 -11.55 4.85 10.53
CA LYS A 32 -11.09 4.40 9.21
C LYS A 32 -9.58 4.48 9.10
N MET A 33 -9.00 3.51 8.39
CA MET A 33 -7.57 3.45 8.14
C MET A 33 -7.31 3.11 6.68
N LEU A 34 -6.41 3.86 6.04
CA LEU A 34 -5.91 3.54 4.72
C LEU A 34 -4.59 2.77 4.88
N VAL A 35 -4.64 1.48 4.57
CA VAL A 35 -3.50 0.57 4.67
C VAL A 35 -2.72 0.60 3.36
N VAL A 36 -1.46 1.01 3.44
CA VAL A 36 -0.64 1.26 2.25
C VAL A 36 0.25 0.07 1.94
N GLY A 37 0.08 -0.51 0.75
CA GLY A 37 0.94 -1.52 0.17
C GLY A 37 1.81 -0.93 -0.92
N PHE A 38 3.12 -1.20 -0.88
CA PHE A 38 4.12 -0.57 -1.75
C PHE A 38 5.04 -1.57 -2.48
N ASP A 39 4.87 -2.85 -2.22
CA ASP A 39 5.50 -3.97 -2.90
C ASP A 39 4.57 -5.20 -2.83
N ARG A 40 4.97 -6.31 -3.43
CA ARG A 40 4.09 -7.48 -3.49
C ARG A 40 3.67 -7.99 -2.11
N PRO A 41 4.58 -8.22 -1.14
CA PRO A 41 4.19 -8.72 0.18
C PRO A 41 3.27 -7.76 0.93
N THR A 42 3.56 -6.47 0.91
CA THR A 42 2.78 -5.46 1.66
C THR A 42 1.41 -5.21 1.02
N ILE A 43 1.30 -5.28 -0.31
CA ILE A 43 0.01 -5.21 -1.02
C ILE A 43 -0.84 -6.43 -0.68
N LEU A 44 -0.29 -7.64 -0.75
CA LEU A 44 -1.02 -8.87 -0.38
C LEU A 44 -1.55 -8.77 1.05
N ARG A 45 -0.71 -8.34 1.98
CA ARG A 45 -1.10 -8.18 3.38
C ARG A 45 -2.17 -7.10 3.56
N ALA A 46 -2.05 -5.97 2.86
CA ALA A 46 -3.08 -4.93 2.89
C ALA A 46 -4.43 -5.48 2.44
N MET A 47 -4.47 -6.22 1.35
CA MET A 47 -5.71 -6.83 0.84
C MET A 47 -6.32 -7.82 1.84
N GLU A 48 -5.51 -8.66 2.50
CA GLU A 48 -5.98 -9.55 3.55
C GLU A 48 -6.63 -8.78 4.71
N LEU A 49 -6.00 -7.68 5.16
CA LEU A 49 -6.48 -6.89 6.29
C LEU A 49 -7.79 -6.16 5.98
N VAL A 50 -7.92 -5.60 4.77
CA VAL A 50 -9.16 -4.88 4.40
C VAL A 50 -10.35 -5.80 4.20
N GLU A 51 -10.12 -7.06 3.83
CA GLU A 51 -11.14 -8.11 3.78
C GLU A 51 -11.58 -8.54 5.19
N LYS A 52 -10.64 -8.58 6.13
CA LYS A 52 -10.87 -9.09 7.49
C LYS A 52 -11.48 -8.06 8.43
N PHE A 53 -11.12 -6.78 8.28
CA PHE A 53 -11.52 -5.73 9.21
C PHE A 53 -12.36 -4.65 8.54
N GLU A 54 -13.52 -4.39 9.12
CA GLU A 54 -14.36 -3.25 8.72
C GLU A 54 -13.65 -1.92 9.01
N GLY A 55 -13.87 -0.93 8.14
CA GLY A 55 -13.25 0.40 8.27
C GLY A 55 -11.81 0.49 7.76
N LEU A 56 -11.23 -0.61 7.28
CA LEU A 56 -9.94 -0.61 6.60
C LEU A 56 -10.14 -0.57 5.10
N TYR A 57 -9.32 0.26 4.43
CA TYR A 57 -9.28 0.42 2.99
C TYR A 57 -7.84 0.33 2.53
N ALA A 58 -7.60 -0.10 1.31
CA ALA A 58 -6.27 -0.25 0.76
C ALA A 58 -5.89 0.90 -0.17
N VAL A 59 -4.64 1.31 -0.07
CA VAL A 59 -3.92 2.11 -1.06
C VAL A 59 -2.82 1.22 -1.59
N ILE A 60 -2.80 0.95 -2.88
CA ILE A 60 -1.85 0.01 -3.47
C ILE A 60 -1.07 0.64 -4.62
N GLY A 61 0.21 0.32 -4.68
CA GLY A 61 1.11 0.82 -5.69
C GLY A 61 2.50 0.23 -5.51
N TRP A 62 3.45 0.71 -6.29
CA TRP A 62 4.84 0.27 -6.18
C TRP A 62 5.75 1.44 -5.89
N HIS A 63 6.49 1.34 -4.78
CA HIS A 63 7.36 2.40 -4.30
C HIS A 63 8.52 2.68 -5.27
N PRO A 64 8.90 3.94 -5.49
CA PRO A 64 9.97 4.30 -6.41
C PRO A 64 11.33 3.69 -6.06
N VAL A 65 11.66 3.51 -4.79
CA VAL A 65 12.92 2.87 -4.36
C VAL A 65 13.04 1.46 -4.91
N ASP A 66 11.93 0.71 -5.00
CA ASP A 66 11.88 -0.66 -5.47
C ASP A 66 11.45 -0.78 -6.95
N ALA A 67 11.53 0.30 -7.72
CA ALA A 67 11.08 0.33 -9.11
C ALA A 67 11.76 -0.72 -9.99
N VAL A 68 13.05 -1.03 -9.75
CA VAL A 68 13.79 -2.06 -10.50
C VAL A 68 13.22 -3.46 -10.33
N ASP A 69 12.52 -3.73 -9.23
CA ASP A 69 11.94 -5.03 -8.92
C ASP A 69 10.53 -5.21 -9.50
N CYS A 70 9.91 -4.11 -9.95
CA CYS A 70 8.55 -4.13 -10.48
C CYS A 70 8.53 -4.66 -11.92
N THR A 71 7.78 -5.73 -12.14
CA THR A 71 7.60 -6.32 -13.47
C THR A 71 6.30 -5.85 -14.13
N SER A 72 6.17 -6.08 -15.43
CA SER A 72 4.91 -5.84 -16.13
C SER A 72 3.75 -6.69 -15.59
N LYS A 73 4.06 -7.87 -15.06
CA LYS A 73 3.05 -8.73 -14.41
C LYS A 73 2.57 -8.13 -13.09
N ASP A 74 3.49 -7.50 -12.32
CA ASP A 74 3.13 -6.80 -11.09
C ASP A 74 2.21 -5.63 -11.36
N LEU A 75 2.48 -4.84 -12.40
CA LEU A 75 1.63 -3.71 -12.79
C LEU A 75 0.23 -4.15 -13.21
N LYS A 76 0.12 -5.21 -14.01
CA LYS A 76 -1.19 -5.78 -14.38
C LYS A 76 -1.94 -6.33 -13.18
N TRP A 77 -1.24 -6.91 -12.22
CA TRP A 77 -1.83 -7.41 -10.99
C TRP A 77 -2.35 -6.25 -10.13
N ILE A 78 -1.59 -5.16 -9.98
CA ILE A 78 -2.04 -3.95 -9.28
C ILE A 78 -3.26 -3.35 -9.97
N GLU A 79 -3.25 -3.25 -11.30
CA GLU A 79 -4.39 -2.77 -12.08
C GLU A 79 -5.65 -3.62 -11.80
N ALA A 80 -5.52 -4.94 -11.82
CA ALA A 80 -6.64 -5.84 -11.49
C ALA A 80 -7.14 -5.66 -10.05
N LEU A 81 -6.24 -5.54 -9.08
CA LEU A 81 -6.61 -5.30 -7.68
C LEU A 81 -7.26 -3.94 -7.46
N SER A 82 -6.91 -2.92 -8.26
CA SER A 82 -7.48 -1.58 -8.16
C SER A 82 -8.99 -1.54 -8.39
N MET A 83 -9.53 -2.57 -9.01
CA MET A 83 -10.97 -2.72 -9.22
C MET A 83 -11.73 -3.21 -7.99
N HIS A 84 -11.03 -3.63 -6.93
CA HIS A 84 -11.65 -4.08 -5.69
C HIS A 84 -12.27 -2.90 -4.94
N GLU A 85 -13.49 -3.06 -4.41
CA GLU A 85 -14.23 -1.99 -3.73
C GLU A 85 -13.52 -1.38 -2.52
N LYS A 86 -12.62 -2.13 -1.88
CA LYS A 86 -11.82 -1.67 -0.73
C LYS A 86 -10.53 -0.97 -1.14
N VAL A 87 -10.16 -0.96 -2.40
CA VAL A 87 -9.02 -0.20 -2.91
C VAL A 87 -9.50 1.19 -3.30
N VAL A 88 -9.00 2.20 -2.59
CA VAL A 88 -9.51 3.58 -2.71
C VAL A 88 -8.54 4.54 -3.39
N ALA A 89 -7.27 4.15 -3.56
CA ALA A 89 -6.26 4.97 -4.24
C ALA A 89 -5.10 4.13 -4.76
N ILE A 90 -4.36 4.68 -5.71
CA ILE A 90 -3.07 4.15 -6.17
C ILE A 90 -1.96 4.90 -5.44
N GLY A 91 -1.16 4.18 -4.70
CA GLY A 91 -0.03 4.62 -3.88
C GLY A 91 0.55 3.41 -3.09
N GLU A 92 1.70 3.51 -2.53
CA GLU A 92 2.59 4.66 -2.50
C GLU A 92 3.37 4.72 -3.81
N ILE A 93 3.27 5.83 -4.55
CA ILE A 93 3.95 6.04 -5.83
C ILE A 93 4.67 7.39 -5.82
N GLY A 94 5.63 7.56 -6.69
CA GLY A 94 6.36 8.84 -6.79
C GLY A 94 7.79 8.65 -7.28
N LEU A 95 8.65 9.57 -6.85
CA LEU A 95 10.09 9.57 -7.13
C LEU A 95 10.84 9.71 -5.80
N ASP A 96 11.85 8.89 -5.60
CA ASP A 96 12.73 8.92 -4.44
C ASP A 96 14.17 8.77 -4.89
N TYR A 97 14.90 9.87 -4.97
CA TYR A 97 16.28 9.93 -5.45
C TYR A 97 17.30 9.90 -4.30
N HIS A 98 16.84 9.76 -3.08
CA HIS A 98 17.73 9.64 -1.91
C HIS A 98 18.52 8.32 -1.93
N TRP A 99 17.88 7.24 -2.38
CA TRP A 99 18.47 5.90 -2.45
C TRP A 99 18.93 5.57 -3.88
N ASP A 100 20.05 4.84 -4.02
CA ASP A 100 20.64 4.48 -5.32
C ASP A 100 20.17 3.12 -5.86
N LYS A 101 19.16 2.51 -5.27
CA LYS A 101 18.68 1.19 -5.68
C LYS A 101 18.06 1.17 -7.08
N SER A 102 17.19 2.12 -7.38
CA SER A 102 16.50 2.21 -8.68
C SER A 102 16.95 3.46 -9.44
N PRO A 103 17.39 3.32 -10.73
CA PRO A 103 17.73 4.47 -11.56
C PRO A 103 16.57 5.44 -11.75
N LYS A 104 16.88 6.72 -11.91
CA LYS A 104 15.87 7.79 -12.07
C LYS A 104 14.90 7.52 -13.22
N GLU A 105 15.40 7.06 -14.35
CA GLU A 105 14.60 6.77 -15.54
C GLU A 105 13.61 5.62 -15.29
N VAL A 106 14.03 4.61 -14.52
CA VAL A 106 13.18 3.47 -14.14
C VAL A 106 12.07 3.95 -13.23
N GLN A 107 12.38 4.78 -12.24
CA GLN A 107 11.38 5.37 -11.34
C GLN A 107 10.36 6.24 -12.10
N GLN A 108 10.85 7.10 -13.02
CA GLN A 108 9.98 7.96 -13.83
C GLN A 108 9.05 7.15 -14.73
N LYS A 109 9.56 6.10 -15.36
CA LYS A 109 8.75 5.21 -16.19
C LYS A 109 7.67 4.52 -15.37
N LEU A 110 8.04 3.97 -14.22
CA LEU A 110 7.10 3.32 -13.30
C LEU A 110 6.00 4.28 -12.82
N LEU A 111 6.37 5.49 -12.41
CA LEU A 111 5.42 6.51 -11.98
C LEU A 111 4.42 6.84 -13.09
N ARG A 112 4.89 7.09 -14.32
CA ARG A 112 4.00 7.38 -15.45
C ARG A 112 3.00 6.24 -15.71
N THR A 113 3.45 5.00 -15.62
CA THR A 113 2.58 3.84 -15.83
C THR A 113 1.52 3.73 -14.73
N GLN A 114 1.87 4.02 -13.48
CA GLN A 114 0.92 3.95 -12.36
C GLN A 114 -0.09 5.10 -12.32
N ILE A 115 0.20 6.23 -12.97
CA ILE A 115 -0.73 7.36 -13.09
C ILE A 115 -1.80 7.13 -14.17
N GLN A 116 -1.48 6.38 -15.20
CA GLN A 116 -2.39 6.08 -16.32
C GLN A 116 -3.52 5.13 -15.95
#